data_ca02f97c8e01b2febe1a95c90f9fffe1
#
_entry.id   ca02f97c8e01b2febe1a95c90f9fffe1
#
_cell.length_a   1.000
_cell.length_b   1.000
_cell.length_c   1.000
_cell.angle_alpha   90.00
_cell.angle_beta   90.00
_cell.angle_gamma   90.00
#
_symmetry.space_group_name_H-M   'P 1'
#
loop_
_entity.id
_entity.type
_entity.pdbx_description
1 polymer ?
#
loop_
_entity_poly.entity_id
_entity_poly.type
_entity_poly.pdbx_seq_one_letter_code
_entity_poly.pdbx_strand_id
1 'polypeptide(L)'
;MSLRQCSESKQVFNTLVKLEQNLTIERSLSDGKLMIYEGKKLELVREIIRVLEFFLKVTGKEMEDFQIQILAGDLYEKFKHDTLEDVILMFKMARQGDFGKVYKLDNFEVMDWANRYLEKKSEERERILRSKKEPKSEEPQKGEKYFHELPQELQDKFNQE
;
A
#
# COMPACT_ATOMS: atom_id res chain seq x y z
N MET A 1 11.06 -14.43 3.53
CA MET A 1 12.00 -14.15 4.63
C MET A 1 11.65 -12.80 5.23
N SER A 2 11.30 -12.74 6.49
CA SER A 2 10.99 -11.46 7.14
C SER A 2 12.28 -10.74 7.52
N LEU A 3 12.25 -9.42 7.63
CA LEU A 3 13.38 -8.60 8.09
C LEU A 3 13.91 -9.02 9.47
N ARG A 4 13.07 -9.63 10.30
CA ARG A 4 13.44 -10.15 11.63
C ARG A 4 14.46 -11.28 11.59
N GLN A 5 14.49 -12.04 10.50
CA GLN A 5 15.39 -13.18 10.32
C GLN A 5 16.74 -12.79 9.73
N CYS A 6 16.91 -11.54 9.35
CA CYS A 6 18.13 -11.04 8.76
C CYS A 6 19.10 -10.55 9.85
N SER A 7 20.23 -11.20 10.01
CA SER A 7 21.26 -10.81 10.98
C SER A 7 22.31 -9.85 10.40
N GLU A 8 22.52 -9.87 9.10
CA GLU A 8 23.53 -9.06 8.41
C GLU A 8 22.90 -7.94 7.57
N SER A 9 23.51 -6.76 7.55
CA SER A 9 23.05 -5.60 6.79
C SER A 9 22.85 -5.90 5.31
N LYS A 10 23.72 -6.72 4.71
CA LYS A 10 23.61 -7.12 3.30
C LYS A 10 22.35 -7.96 3.03
N GLN A 11 22.00 -8.86 3.95
CA GLN A 11 20.78 -9.67 3.85
C GLN A 11 19.52 -8.80 3.97
N VAL A 12 19.54 -7.84 4.90
CA VAL A 12 18.45 -6.86 5.07
C VAL A 12 18.24 -6.07 3.79
N PHE A 13 19.29 -5.56 3.18
CA PHE A 13 19.20 -4.78 1.95
C PHE A 13 18.69 -5.61 0.77
N ASN A 14 19.18 -6.82 0.61
CA ASN A 14 18.69 -7.72 -0.44
C ASN A 14 17.22 -8.09 -0.25
N THR A 15 16.79 -8.28 1.00
CA THR A 15 15.39 -8.56 1.33
C THR A 15 14.50 -7.36 1.01
N LEU A 16 14.92 -6.15 1.39
CA LEU A 16 14.19 -4.92 1.08
C LEU A 16 14.06 -4.67 -0.43
N VAL A 17 15.14 -4.86 -1.18
CA VAL A 17 15.10 -4.75 -2.66
C VAL A 17 14.07 -5.71 -3.26
N LYS A 18 14.05 -6.95 -2.81
CA LYS A 18 13.06 -7.94 -3.28
C LYS A 18 11.62 -7.59 -2.89
N LEU A 19 11.42 -7.13 -1.65
CA LEU A 19 10.11 -6.70 -1.18
C LEU A 19 9.58 -5.52 -1.99
N GLU A 20 10.39 -4.50 -2.21
CA GLU A 20 10.02 -3.30 -2.96
C GLU A 20 9.56 -3.58 -4.40
N GLN A 21 10.12 -4.60 -5.05
CA GLN A 21 9.79 -4.93 -6.45
C GLN A 21 8.32 -5.26 -6.66
N ASN A 22 7.69 -5.87 -5.68
CA ASN A 22 6.32 -6.38 -5.77
C ASN A 22 5.31 -5.62 -4.89
N LEU A 23 5.74 -4.57 -4.19
CA LEU A 23 4.86 -3.80 -3.31
C LEU A 23 4.01 -2.80 -4.08
N THR A 24 2.71 -2.82 -3.78
CA THR A 24 1.74 -1.81 -4.20
C THR A 24 0.80 -1.49 -3.04
N ILE A 25 0.13 -0.35 -3.11
CA ILE A 25 -0.88 0.02 -2.11
C ILE A 25 -2.01 -1.03 -2.06
N GLU A 26 -2.42 -1.54 -3.20
CA GLU A 26 -3.45 -2.60 -3.29
C GLU A 26 -3.02 -3.87 -2.54
N ARG A 27 -1.78 -4.30 -2.71
CA ARG A 27 -1.25 -5.47 -1.98
C ARG A 27 -1.16 -5.22 -0.49
N SER A 28 -0.74 -4.03 -0.07
CA SER A 28 -0.74 -3.66 1.34
C SER A 28 -2.15 -3.71 1.95
N LEU A 29 -3.17 -3.27 1.20
CA LEU A 29 -4.56 -3.32 1.63
C LEU A 29 -5.13 -4.73 1.71
N SER A 30 -4.75 -5.63 0.78
CA SER A 30 -5.29 -6.99 0.70
C SER A 30 -4.55 -8.00 1.59
N ASP A 31 -3.23 -7.95 1.60
CA ASP A 31 -2.39 -9.00 2.17
C ASP A 31 -1.61 -8.54 3.41
N GLY A 32 -1.56 -7.23 3.65
CA GLY A 32 -0.77 -6.63 4.72
C GLY A 32 -1.36 -6.92 6.11
N LYS A 33 -0.47 -7.27 7.04
CA LYS A 33 -0.81 -7.41 8.46
C LYS A 33 -0.51 -6.11 9.19
N LEU A 34 -1.46 -5.63 9.98
CA LEU A 34 -1.29 -4.40 10.75
C LEU A 34 -0.14 -4.53 11.76
N MET A 35 0.72 -3.52 11.84
CA MET A 35 1.90 -3.56 12.71
C MET A 35 1.55 -3.80 14.17
N ILE A 36 0.45 -3.22 14.66
CA ILE A 36 0.01 -3.41 16.05
C ILE A 36 -0.27 -4.88 16.42
N TYR A 37 -0.60 -5.72 15.43
CA TYR A 37 -0.86 -7.16 15.63
C TYR A 37 0.32 -8.04 15.19
N GLU A 38 1.33 -7.49 14.52
CA GLU A 38 2.43 -8.26 13.97
C GLU A 38 3.52 -8.60 14.98
N GLY A 39 3.68 -7.78 16.01
CA GLY A 39 4.66 -7.99 17.07
C GLY A 39 4.70 -6.86 18.09
N LYS A 40 5.70 -6.93 18.96
CA LYS A 40 5.92 -5.90 19.97
C LYS A 40 6.42 -4.60 19.33
N LYS A 41 6.03 -3.46 19.89
CA LYS A 41 6.44 -2.13 19.43
C LYS A 41 7.95 -2.03 19.19
N LEU A 42 8.76 -2.50 20.13
CA LEU A 42 10.22 -2.43 20.02
C LEU A 42 10.77 -3.19 18.80
N GLU A 43 10.19 -4.35 18.50
CA GLU A 43 10.58 -5.14 17.32
C GLU A 43 10.24 -4.43 16.02
N LEU A 44 9.05 -3.84 15.93
CA LEU A 44 8.61 -3.09 14.75
C LEU A 44 9.42 -1.80 14.56
N VAL A 45 9.73 -1.09 15.64
CA VAL A 45 10.60 0.10 15.59
C VAL A 45 11.99 -0.27 15.06
N ARG A 46 12.54 -1.40 15.48
CA ARG A 46 13.83 -1.88 14.93
C ARG A 46 13.76 -2.19 13.44
N GLU A 47 12.66 -2.77 12.98
CA GLU A 47 12.45 -3.01 11.54
C GLU A 47 12.32 -1.69 10.76
N ILE A 48 11.62 -0.71 11.30
CA ILE A 48 11.53 0.65 10.70
C ILE A 48 12.92 1.30 10.64
N ILE A 49 13.74 1.18 11.67
CA ILE A 49 15.12 1.67 11.65
C ILE A 49 15.92 1.06 10.49
N ARG A 50 15.77 -0.23 10.23
CA ARG A 50 16.42 -0.90 9.10
C ARG A 50 15.95 -0.36 7.75
N VAL A 51 14.68 -0.08 7.62
CA VAL A 51 14.11 0.56 6.42
C VAL A 51 14.68 1.96 6.22
N LEU A 52 14.77 2.76 7.29
CA LEU A 52 15.39 4.09 7.28
C LEU A 52 16.86 4.04 6.89
N GLU A 53 17.63 3.16 7.48
CA GLU A 53 19.06 2.99 7.16
C GLU A 53 19.27 2.59 5.69
N PHE A 54 18.42 1.71 5.17
CA PHE A 54 18.40 1.35 3.74
C PHE A 54 18.12 2.57 2.85
N PHE A 55 17.10 3.35 3.18
CA PHE A 55 16.75 4.56 2.44
C PHE A 55 17.89 5.58 2.43
N LEU A 56 18.50 5.85 3.60
CA LEU A 56 19.62 6.76 3.73
C LEU A 56 20.82 6.30 2.89
N LYS A 57 21.13 5.02 2.92
CA LYS A 57 22.25 4.45 2.16
C LYS A 57 22.03 4.53 0.65
N VAL A 58 20.83 4.21 0.18
CA VAL A 58 20.50 4.26 -1.25
C VAL A 58 20.49 5.69 -1.79
N THR A 59 20.00 6.64 -1.01
CA THR A 59 19.90 8.06 -1.41
C THR A 59 21.17 8.87 -1.14
N GLY A 60 22.14 8.33 -0.41
CA GLY A 60 23.34 9.07 0.00
C GLY A 60 23.06 10.18 1.02
N LYS A 61 21.92 10.14 1.70
CA LYS A 61 21.57 11.06 2.78
C LYS A 61 22.06 10.53 4.12
N GLU A 62 22.25 11.43 5.07
CA GLU A 62 22.70 11.10 6.41
C GLU A 62 21.76 11.66 7.46
N MET A 63 21.59 10.92 8.55
CA MET A 63 20.89 11.34 9.77
C MET A 63 21.68 10.82 10.98
N GLU A 64 21.64 11.57 12.07
CA GLU A 64 22.21 11.14 13.34
C GLU A 64 21.42 9.96 13.93
N ASP A 65 22.07 9.06 14.65
CA ASP A 65 21.45 7.85 15.20
C ASP A 65 20.24 8.17 16.08
N PHE A 66 20.31 9.22 16.89
CA PHE A 66 19.20 9.63 17.73
C PHE A 66 18.00 10.15 16.92
N GLN A 67 18.24 10.82 15.78
CA GLN A 67 17.18 11.26 14.87
C GLN A 67 16.50 10.07 14.22
N ILE A 68 17.26 9.07 13.80
CA ILE A 68 16.71 7.82 13.23
C ILE A 68 15.83 7.11 14.25
N GLN A 69 16.26 6.99 15.51
CA GLN A 69 15.50 6.33 16.56
C GLN A 69 14.19 7.05 16.87
N ILE A 70 14.22 8.36 17.01
CA ILE A 70 13.02 9.18 17.25
C ILE A 70 12.06 9.09 16.05
N LEU A 71 12.56 9.24 14.84
CA LEU A 71 11.76 9.15 13.62
C LEU A 71 11.12 7.77 13.46
N ALA A 72 11.85 6.70 13.75
CA ALA A 72 11.31 5.35 13.72
C ALA A 72 10.16 5.14 14.71
N GLY A 73 10.28 5.70 15.91
CA GLY A 73 9.21 5.69 16.90
C GLY A 73 7.98 6.48 16.44
N ASP A 74 8.18 7.66 15.87
CA ASP A 74 7.11 8.50 15.33
C ASP A 74 6.41 7.83 14.15
N LEU A 75 7.16 7.18 13.25
CA LEU A 75 6.60 6.41 12.14
C LEU A 75 5.79 5.21 12.62
N TYR A 76 6.27 4.52 13.67
CA TYR A 76 5.47 3.45 14.28
C TYR A 76 4.12 3.96 14.78
N GLU A 77 4.10 5.06 15.55
CA GLU A 77 2.85 5.65 16.04
C GLU A 77 1.93 6.08 14.90
N LYS A 78 2.48 6.58 13.81
CA LYS A 78 1.73 7.01 12.63
C LYS A 78 1.13 5.83 11.84
N PHE A 79 1.88 4.73 11.72
CA PHE A 79 1.55 3.56 10.89
C PHE A 79 1.11 2.32 11.69
N LYS A 80 0.95 2.38 13.00
CA LYS A 80 0.61 1.20 13.81
C LYS A 80 -0.67 0.49 13.39
N HIS A 81 -1.64 1.22 12.83
CA HIS A 81 -2.87 0.68 12.24
C HIS A 81 -2.77 0.45 10.72
N ASP A 82 -1.58 0.51 10.20
CA ASP A 82 -1.20 0.19 8.82
C ASP A 82 -0.14 -0.92 8.82
N THR A 83 0.53 -1.16 7.71
CA THR A 83 1.47 -2.26 7.58
C THR A 83 2.93 -1.77 7.51
N LEU A 84 3.90 -2.64 7.81
CA LEU A 84 5.31 -2.33 7.58
C LEU A 84 5.59 -2.10 6.09
N GLU A 85 4.90 -2.82 5.23
CA GLU A 85 4.96 -2.67 3.78
C GLU A 85 4.58 -1.25 3.34
N ASP A 86 3.66 -0.60 4.04
CA ASP A 86 3.31 0.81 3.78
C ASP A 86 4.48 1.75 4.05
N VAL A 87 5.22 1.53 5.12
CA VAL A 87 6.43 2.31 5.43
C VAL A 87 7.50 2.12 4.35
N ILE A 88 7.73 0.88 3.94
CA ILE A 88 8.67 0.54 2.86
C ILE A 88 8.26 1.22 1.55
N LEU A 89 6.98 1.14 1.20
CA LEU A 89 6.45 1.72 -0.03
C LEU A 89 6.51 3.26 -0.02
N MET A 90 6.23 3.89 1.12
CA MET A 90 6.37 5.33 1.29
C MET A 90 7.81 5.80 0.98
N PHE A 91 8.82 5.12 1.53
CA PHE A 91 10.21 5.46 1.25
C PHE A 91 10.63 5.19 -0.20
N LYS A 92 10.12 4.13 -0.80
CA LYS A 92 10.30 3.89 -2.24
C LYS A 92 9.72 5.03 -3.08
N MET A 93 8.51 5.46 -2.80
CA MET A 93 7.85 6.58 -3.49
C MET A 93 8.61 7.89 -3.29
N ALA A 94 9.10 8.16 -2.09
CA ALA A 94 9.93 9.33 -1.79
C ALA A 94 11.23 9.34 -2.61
N ARG A 95 11.91 8.21 -2.68
CA ARG A 95 13.12 8.03 -3.49
C ARG A 95 12.86 8.24 -4.99
N GLN A 96 11.70 7.83 -5.47
CA GLN A 96 11.28 7.99 -6.87
C GLN A 96 10.77 9.40 -7.20
N GLY A 97 10.69 10.29 -6.22
CA GLY A 97 10.29 11.67 -6.42
C GLY A 97 8.78 11.94 -6.35
N ASP A 98 7.97 10.98 -5.92
CA ASP A 98 6.51 11.12 -5.85
C ASP A 98 6.04 12.20 -4.87
N PHE A 99 6.89 12.55 -3.89
CA PHE A 99 6.64 13.62 -2.93
C PHE A 99 7.43 14.91 -3.22
N GLY A 100 8.07 14.99 -4.37
CA GLY A 100 8.86 16.13 -4.79
C GLY A 100 10.35 16.00 -4.46
N LYS A 101 11.10 17.07 -4.71
CA LYS A 101 12.54 17.13 -4.45
C LYS A 101 12.81 17.32 -2.95
N VAL A 102 13.82 16.62 -2.47
CA VAL A 102 14.29 16.70 -1.08
C VAL A 102 15.60 17.49 -1.04
N TYR A 103 15.53 18.70 -0.51
CA TYR A 103 16.74 19.52 -0.31
C TYR A 103 17.43 19.22 1.01
N LYS A 104 16.66 19.01 2.06
CA LYS A 104 17.11 18.64 3.38
C LYS A 104 16.24 17.53 3.92
N LEU A 105 16.86 16.44 4.37
CA LEU A 105 16.15 15.34 4.99
C LEU A 105 16.11 15.55 6.51
N ASP A 106 14.94 15.74 7.04
CA ASP A 106 14.66 15.83 8.48
C ASP A 106 13.37 15.10 8.85
N ASN A 107 13.08 15.07 10.15
CA ASN A 107 11.88 14.38 10.64
C ASN A 107 10.58 15.01 10.10
N PHE A 108 10.55 16.32 9.93
CA PHE A 108 9.36 17.02 9.41
C PHE A 108 9.06 16.62 7.96
N GLU A 109 10.09 16.52 7.14
CA GLU A 109 9.97 16.09 5.74
C GLU A 109 9.41 14.66 5.64
N VAL A 110 9.97 13.73 6.42
CA VAL A 110 9.50 12.34 6.43
C VAL A 110 8.07 12.21 6.96
N MET A 111 7.71 12.97 7.99
CA MET A 111 6.33 12.97 8.51
C MET A 111 5.35 13.59 7.52
N ASP A 112 5.75 14.57 6.71
CA ASP A 112 4.96 15.08 5.60
C ASP A 112 4.71 13.98 4.54
N TRP A 113 5.72 13.22 4.17
CA TRP A 113 5.55 12.06 3.29
C TRP A 113 4.58 11.04 3.87
N ALA A 114 4.65 10.77 5.17
CA ALA A 114 3.75 9.85 5.83
C ALA A 114 2.28 10.29 5.70
N ASN A 115 2.00 11.56 5.94
CA ASN A 115 0.66 12.12 5.77
C ASN A 115 0.17 11.99 4.32
N ARG A 116 1.00 12.36 3.37
CA ARG A 116 0.67 12.31 1.92
C ARG A 116 0.49 10.88 1.42
N TYR A 117 1.31 9.95 1.92
CA TYR A 117 1.16 8.52 1.61
C TYR A 117 -0.17 7.97 2.14
N LEU A 118 -0.52 8.26 3.39
CA LEU A 118 -1.75 7.80 4.00
C LEU A 118 -3.00 8.38 3.31
N GLU A 119 -2.95 9.60 2.81
CA GLU A 119 -3.99 10.17 1.95
C GLU A 119 -4.14 9.36 0.66
N LYS A 120 -3.05 9.09 -0.05
CA LYS A 120 -3.07 8.24 -1.26
C LYS A 120 -3.62 6.84 -0.98
N LYS A 121 -3.24 6.23 0.14
CA LYS A 121 -3.76 4.93 0.56
C LYS A 121 -5.26 4.97 0.82
N SER A 122 -5.75 6.03 1.44
CA SER A 122 -7.18 6.25 1.69
C SER A 122 -7.98 6.39 0.40
N GLU A 123 -7.47 7.18 -0.54
CA GLU A 123 -8.07 7.35 -1.87
C GLU A 123 -8.14 6.03 -2.64
N GLU A 124 -7.08 5.24 -2.60
CA GLU A 124 -7.03 3.94 -3.25
C GLU A 124 -8.00 2.94 -2.62
N ARG A 125 -8.13 2.96 -1.29
CA ARG A 125 -9.13 2.16 -0.58
C ARG A 125 -10.55 2.51 -1.03
N GLU A 126 -10.86 3.79 -1.12
CA GLU A 126 -12.17 4.25 -1.60
C GLU A 126 -12.41 3.85 -3.06
N ARG A 127 -11.41 3.98 -3.92
CA ARG A 127 -11.48 3.55 -5.32
C ARG A 127 -11.83 2.07 -5.44
N ILE A 128 -11.15 1.22 -4.67
CA ILE A 128 -11.41 -0.23 -4.66
C ILE A 128 -12.82 -0.52 -4.15
N LEU A 129 -13.27 0.16 -3.09
CA LEU A 129 -14.61 -0.03 -2.55
C LEU A 129 -15.69 0.40 -3.54
N ARG A 130 -15.50 1.49 -4.28
CA ARG A 130 -16.41 1.94 -5.34
C ARG A 130 -16.49 0.93 -6.48
N SER A 131 -15.35 0.42 -6.95
CA SER A 131 -15.31 -0.56 -8.02
C SER A 131 -16.02 -1.88 -7.67
N LYS A 132 -16.07 -2.24 -6.39
CA LYS A 132 -16.82 -3.40 -5.89
C LYS A 132 -18.32 -3.14 -5.76
N LYS A 133 -18.74 -1.88 -5.62
CA LYS A 133 -20.15 -1.47 -5.47
C LYS A 133 -20.80 -1.09 -6.80
N GLU A 134 -20.02 -0.74 -7.82
CA GLU A 134 -20.58 -0.55 -9.16
C GLU A 134 -21.19 -1.88 -9.61
N PRO A 135 -22.49 -1.90 -9.95
CA PRO A 135 -23.07 -3.10 -10.53
C PRO A 135 -22.25 -3.42 -11.77
N LYS A 136 -21.70 -4.64 -11.84
CA LYS A 136 -21.22 -5.19 -13.11
C LYS A 136 -22.29 -4.86 -14.11
N SER A 137 -21.95 -4.14 -15.18
CA SER A 137 -22.88 -3.85 -16.26
C SER A 137 -23.75 -5.08 -16.45
N GLU A 138 -25.02 -4.95 -16.17
CA GLU A 138 -25.94 -6.07 -16.28
C GLU A 138 -25.74 -6.66 -17.67
N GLU A 139 -25.19 -7.86 -17.72
CA GLU A 139 -25.38 -8.67 -18.91
C GLU A 139 -26.89 -8.63 -19.15
N PRO A 140 -27.36 -8.29 -20.36
CA PRO A 140 -28.77 -8.21 -20.62
C PRO A 140 -29.42 -9.46 -20.06
N GLN A 141 -30.39 -9.27 -19.18
CA GLN A 141 -31.03 -10.37 -18.46
C GLN A 141 -31.34 -11.46 -19.46
N LYS A 142 -30.92 -12.68 -19.16
CA LYS A 142 -31.14 -13.83 -20.05
C LYS A 142 -32.55 -13.88 -20.65
N GLY A 143 -33.55 -13.29 -19.97
CA GLY A 143 -34.91 -13.18 -20.41
C GLY A 143 -35.14 -12.34 -21.67
N GLU A 144 -34.45 -11.20 -21.83
CA GLU A 144 -34.60 -10.38 -23.05
C GLU A 144 -34.00 -11.03 -24.28
N LYS A 145 -32.89 -11.73 -24.09
CA LYS A 145 -32.18 -12.44 -25.15
C LYS A 145 -33.02 -13.64 -25.67
N TYR A 146 -33.71 -14.33 -24.79
CA TYR A 146 -34.56 -15.45 -25.15
C TYR A 146 -35.85 -15.00 -25.82
N PHE A 147 -36.43 -13.83 -25.51
CA PHE A 147 -37.64 -13.32 -26.14
C PHE A 147 -37.41 -13.05 -27.63
N HIS A 148 -36.28 -12.47 -28.01
CA HIS A 148 -35.95 -12.21 -29.42
C HIS A 148 -35.55 -13.47 -30.21
N GLU A 149 -35.21 -14.56 -29.53
CA GLU A 149 -34.92 -15.87 -30.13
C GLU A 149 -36.18 -16.74 -30.30
N LEU A 150 -37.32 -16.31 -29.74
CA LEU A 150 -38.58 -17.03 -29.90
C LEU A 150 -39.14 -16.88 -31.34
N PRO A 151 -39.83 -17.92 -31.88
CA PRO A 151 -40.56 -17.78 -33.14
C PRO A 151 -41.51 -16.61 -33.11
N GLN A 152 -41.66 -15.90 -34.23
CA GLN A 152 -42.47 -14.69 -34.34
C GLN A 152 -43.91 -14.89 -33.85
N GLU A 153 -44.50 -16.07 -34.12
CA GLU A 153 -45.84 -16.45 -33.67
C GLU A 153 -45.98 -16.45 -32.13
N LEU A 154 -44.93 -16.75 -31.39
CA LEU A 154 -44.95 -16.73 -29.93
C LEU A 154 -44.72 -15.32 -29.39
N GLN A 155 -43.87 -14.53 -30.04
CA GLN A 155 -43.67 -13.11 -29.67
C GLN A 155 -44.97 -12.31 -29.85
N ASP A 156 -45.73 -12.56 -30.92
CA ASP A 156 -46.96 -11.87 -31.21
C ASP A 156 -48.09 -12.20 -30.19
N LYS A 157 -48.07 -13.40 -29.60
CA LYS A 157 -49.00 -13.77 -28.52
C LYS A 157 -48.75 -13.01 -27.22
N PHE A 158 -47.50 -12.71 -26.87
CA PHE A 158 -47.16 -11.91 -25.69
C PHE A 158 -47.49 -10.42 -25.86
N ASN A 159 -47.54 -9.91 -27.07
CA ASN A 159 -47.83 -8.51 -27.37
C ASN A 159 -49.35 -8.22 -27.51
N GLN A 160 -50.21 -9.23 -27.46
CA GLN A 160 -51.68 -9.10 -27.58
C GLN A 160 -52.43 -9.07 -26.24
N GLU A 161 -51.74 -9.20 -25.09
CA GLU A 161 -52.24 -8.94 -23.74
C GLU A 161 -51.77 -7.55 -23.29
#